data_cc96e89bac210373371fbe0f24b0f2f5
#
_entry.id   cc96e89bac210373371fbe0f24b0f2f5
#
_cell.length_a   1.000
_cell.length_b   1.000
_cell.length_c   1.000
_cell.angle_alpha   90.00
_cell.angle_beta   90.00
_cell.angle_gamma   90.00
#
_symmetry.space_group_name_H-M   'P 1'
#
loop_
_entity.id
_entity.type
_entity.pdbx_description
1 polymer ?
#
loop_
_entity_poly.entity_id
_entity_poly.type
_entity_poly.pdbx_seq_one_letter_code
_entity_poly.pdbx_strand_id
1 'polypeptide(L)'
;MPERRLAADFSIPRCARCAQRTLSREYNRLHEHKTRILRDSEEKPSLLSMWEDFSLRMAHIGAQIIRYRAYYCRKLLKAAAAVYADIAPHEVLSGVYKTVSSVTDPFADARTIEKQLIDHVFSHKTAEIAAKSCLSGPHKDDLELLLDGRSASSFGSQGQVRTCTLSLKLAERELFFDEDGEYPVLLLDDVLSELDRRRQDFVLNRISAGQVMITCCEDGISEKLRAGAVFHIQNGEKSAETH
;
A
#
# COMPACT_ATOMS: atom_id res chain seq x y z
N MET A 1 -10.63 12.99 11.36
CA MET A 1 -10.81 11.88 10.43
C MET A 1 -9.67 10.90 10.68
N PRO A 2 -9.91 9.59 10.89
CA PRO A 2 -8.81 8.66 11.13
C PRO A 2 -7.98 8.58 9.86
N GLU A 3 -6.68 8.84 9.99
CA GLU A 3 -5.68 8.55 8.98
C GLU A 3 -5.88 7.10 8.51
N ARG A 4 -6.40 6.93 7.30
CA ARG A 4 -6.34 5.64 6.64
C ARG A 4 -4.86 5.39 6.39
N ARG A 5 -4.24 4.63 7.29
CA ARG A 5 -2.97 3.97 6.99
C ARG A 5 -3.15 3.37 5.61
N LEU A 6 -2.32 3.76 4.68
CA LEU A 6 -2.14 3.06 3.42
C LEU A 6 -1.63 1.66 3.80
N ALA A 7 -2.55 0.79 4.20
CA ALA A 7 -2.28 -0.63 4.25
C ALA A 7 -2.02 -1.02 2.80
N ALA A 8 -0.76 -0.92 2.44
CA ALA A 8 -0.29 -1.22 1.11
C ALA A 8 -0.43 -2.73 0.88
N ASP A 9 -1.59 -3.16 0.40
CA ASP A 9 -1.71 -4.40 -0.35
C ASP A 9 -1.01 -4.18 -1.70
N PHE A 10 0.32 -4.00 -1.63
CA PHE A 10 1.16 -3.85 -2.80
C PHE A 10 1.24 -5.18 -3.51
N SER A 11 0.78 -5.18 -4.73
CA SER A 11 0.86 -6.33 -5.62
C SER A 11 2.31 -6.58 -6.05
N ILE A 12 2.72 -7.82 -5.99
CA ILE A 12 4.07 -8.34 -6.27
C ILE A 12 3.96 -9.35 -7.43
N PRO A 13 5.02 -9.65 -8.18
CA PRO A 13 5.02 -10.58 -9.32
C PRO A 13 4.24 -11.87 -9.05
N ARG A 14 3.63 -12.44 -10.09
CA ARG A 14 2.66 -13.54 -9.96
C ARG A 14 3.17 -14.70 -9.10
N CYS A 15 4.42 -15.11 -9.26
CA CYS A 15 5.04 -16.16 -8.43
C CYS A 15 5.37 -15.65 -7.03
N ALA A 16 5.98 -14.47 -6.92
CA ALA A 16 6.31 -13.83 -5.65
C ALA A 16 5.05 -13.30 -4.95
N ARG A 17 3.99 -12.88 -5.69
CA ARG A 17 2.66 -12.54 -5.16
C ARG A 17 1.97 -13.71 -4.48
N CYS A 18 2.02 -14.92 -5.08
CA CYS A 18 1.45 -16.11 -4.46
C CYS A 18 2.15 -16.43 -3.15
N ALA A 19 3.49 -16.39 -3.12
CA ALA A 19 4.26 -16.61 -1.91
C ALA A 19 3.96 -15.55 -0.84
N GLN A 20 3.96 -14.26 -1.21
CA GLN A 20 3.64 -13.18 -0.29
C GLN A 20 2.20 -13.23 0.21
N ARG A 21 1.21 -13.53 -0.64
CA ARG A 21 -0.18 -13.71 -0.20
C ARG A 21 -0.30 -14.82 0.82
N THR A 22 0.43 -15.93 0.63
CA THR A 22 0.45 -17.05 1.58
C THR A 22 1.08 -16.61 2.89
N LEU A 23 2.26 -15.96 2.86
CA LEU A 23 2.93 -15.43 4.04
C LEU A 23 2.04 -14.40 4.78
N SER A 24 1.42 -13.47 4.05
CA SER A 24 0.56 -12.46 4.65
C SER A 24 -0.69 -13.08 5.31
N ARG A 25 -1.32 -14.07 4.68
CA ARG A 25 -2.46 -14.78 5.28
C ARG A 25 -2.07 -15.54 6.54
N GLU A 26 -0.94 -16.24 6.50
CA GLU A 26 -0.43 -16.96 7.67
C GLU A 26 -0.05 -16.00 8.79
N TYR A 27 0.64 -14.91 8.46
CA TYR A 27 0.98 -13.85 9.42
C TYR A 27 -0.27 -13.25 10.08
N ASN A 28 -1.28 -12.88 9.30
CA ASN A 28 -2.51 -12.29 9.81
C ASN A 28 -3.25 -13.26 10.74
N ARG A 29 -3.31 -14.54 10.39
CA ARG A 29 -3.88 -15.57 11.26
C ARG A 29 -3.13 -15.68 12.59
N LEU A 30 -1.80 -15.73 12.57
CA LEU A 30 -0.98 -15.75 13.79
C LEU A 30 -1.17 -14.49 14.62
N HIS A 31 -1.23 -13.32 13.98
CA HIS A 31 -1.47 -12.04 14.62
C HIS A 31 -2.84 -11.99 15.33
N GLU A 32 -3.90 -12.44 14.68
CA GLU A 32 -5.23 -12.54 15.28
C GLU A 32 -5.24 -13.47 16.49
N HIS A 33 -4.62 -14.65 16.39
CA HIS A 33 -4.53 -15.62 17.49
C HIS A 33 -3.72 -15.04 18.65
N LYS A 34 -2.53 -14.46 18.40
CA LYS A 34 -1.71 -13.84 19.45
C LYS A 34 -2.45 -12.68 20.12
N THR A 35 -3.15 -11.85 19.34
CA THR A 35 -3.95 -10.75 19.89
C THR A 35 -5.07 -11.26 20.79
N ARG A 36 -5.71 -12.38 20.43
CA ARG A 36 -6.72 -13.04 21.30
C ARG A 36 -6.09 -13.55 22.59
N ILE A 37 -4.93 -14.23 22.52
CA ILE A 37 -4.18 -14.68 23.69
C ILE A 37 -3.91 -13.51 24.63
N LEU A 38 -3.44 -12.38 24.11
CA LEU A 38 -3.15 -11.19 24.91
C LEU A 38 -4.41 -10.58 25.56
N ARG A 39 -5.55 -10.57 24.86
CA ARG A 39 -6.82 -10.06 25.40
C ARG A 39 -7.40 -10.95 26.50
N ASP A 40 -7.41 -12.26 26.24
CA ASP A 40 -8.05 -13.24 27.12
C ASP A 40 -7.14 -13.65 28.30
N SER A 41 -5.86 -13.24 28.29
CA SER A 41 -4.87 -13.58 29.33
C SER A 41 -5.18 -13.02 30.72
N GLU A 42 -5.99 -11.95 30.79
CA GLU A 42 -6.45 -11.38 32.07
C GLU A 42 -7.38 -12.37 32.80
N GLU A 43 -8.28 -13.01 32.07
CA GLU A 43 -9.20 -14.01 32.63
C GLU A 43 -8.56 -15.39 32.73
N LYS A 44 -7.65 -15.72 31.79
CA LYS A 44 -7.00 -17.02 31.64
C LYS A 44 -5.48 -16.86 31.49
N PRO A 45 -4.72 -16.62 32.57
CA PRO A 45 -3.27 -16.41 32.53
C PRO A 45 -2.48 -17.55 31.88
N SER A 46 -3.01 -18.79 31.92
CA SER A 46 -2.39 -19.96 31.28
C SER A 46 -2.20 -19.80 29.77
N LEU A 47 -2.99 -18.96 29.10
CA LEU A 47 -2.83 -18.67 27.66
C LEU A 47 -1.49 -18.04 27.32
N LEU A 48 -0.85 -17.33 28.27
CA LEU A 48 0.45 -16.71 28.06
C LEU A 48 1.59 -17.74 27.84
N SER A 49 1.36 -19.02 28.16
CA SER A 49 2.32 -20.09 27.80
C SER A 49 2.49 -20.25 26.29
N MET A 50 1.50 -19.87 25.51
CA MET A 50 1.54 -19.92 24.03
C MET A 50 2.17 -18.67 23.40
N TRP A 51 2.35 -17.59 24.16
CA TRP A 51 2.80 -16.28 23.64
C TRP A 51 4.13 -16.38 22.90
N GLU A 52 5.07 -17.17 23.43
CA GLU A 52 6.42 -17.31 22.88
C GLU A 52 6.41 -17.99 21.52
N ASP A 53 5.74 -19.13 21.38
CA ASP A 53 5.63 -19.86 20.12
C ASP A 53 5.01 -18.97 19.01
N PHE A 54 3.89 -18.30 19.31
CA PHE A 54 3.28 -17.37 18.37
C PHE A 54 4.23 -16.20 18.00
N SER A 55 4.98 -15.68 18.96
CA SER A 55 5.91 -14.58 18.73
C SER A 55 7.08 -14.98 17.82
N LEU A 56 7.67 -16.14 18.03
CA LEU A 56 8.76 -16.68 17.20
C LEU A 56 8.28 -16.94 15.77
N ARG A 57 7.13 -17.58 15.60
CA ARG A 57 6.55 -17.84 14.27
C ARG A 57 6.20 -16.54 13.54
N MET A 58 5.63 -15.56 14.24
CA MET A 58 5.34 -14.24 13.68
C MET A 58 6.62 -13.50 13.27
N ALA A 59 7.69 -13.59 14.04
CA ALA A 59 8.97 -12.98 13.71
C ALA A 59 9.58 -13.60 12.46
N HIS A 60 9.56 -14.93 12.35
CA HIS A 60 10.04 -15.67 11.18
C HIS A 60 9.34 -15.26 9.89
N ILE A 61 8.01 -15.28 9.87
CA ILE A 61 7.22 -14.89 8.68
C ILE A 61 7.31 -13.39 8.47
N GLY A 62 7.28 -12.61 9.54
CA GLY A 62 7.37 -11.15 9.50
C GLY A 62 8.65 -10.64 8.84
N ALA A 63 9.79 -11.28 9.11
CA ALA A 63 11.06 -10.93 8.49
C ALA A 63 11.04 -11.09 6.96
N GLN A 64 10.40 -12.14 6.47
CA GLN A 64 10.25 -12.36 5.04
C GLN A 64 9.34 -11.31 4.41
N ILE A 65 8.22 -10.97 5.07
CA ILE A 65 7.28 -9.94 4.60
C ILE A 65 7.95 -8.56 4.54
N ILE A 66 8.68 -8.16 5.60
CA ILE A 66 9.40 -6.88 5.65
C ILE A 66 10.38 -6.77 4.48
N ARG A 67 11.19 -7.79 4.28
CA ARG A 67 12.16 -7.82 3.19
C ARG A 67 11.49 -7.70 1.82
N TYR A 68 10.41 -8.44 1.61
CA TYR A 68 9.61 -8.37 0.39
C TYR A 68 9.10 -6.95 0.15
N ARG A 69 8.46 -6.35 1.15
CA ARG A 69 7.91 -5.00 1.07
C ARG A 69 8.99 -3.97 0.80
N ALA A 70 10.15 -4.07 1.46
CA ALA A 70 11.26 -3.16 1.25
C ALA A 70 11.72 -3.12 -0.21
N TYR A 71 11.95 -4.29 -0.81
CA TYR A 71 12.36 -4.38 -2.21
C TYR A 71 11.28 -3.88 -3.17
N TYR A 72 10.03 -4.22 -2.92
CA TYR A 72 8.91 -3.77 -3.75
C TYR A 72 8.71 -2.25 -3.64
N CYS A 73 8.66 -1.70 -2.42
CA CYS A 73 8.52 -0.27 -2.21
C CYS A 73 9.63 0.53 -2.89
N ARG A 74 10.86 0.03 -2.88
CA ARG A 74 11.98 0.66 -3.60
C ARG A 74 11.74 0.73 -5.11
N LYS A 75 11.26 -0.36 -5.72
CA LYS A 75 10.90 -0.37 -7.14
C LYS A 75 9.73 0.58 -7.43
N LEU A 76 8.68 0.49 -6.62
CA LEU A 76 7.47 1.31 -6.76
C LEU A 76 7.78 2.80 -6.64
N LEU A 77 8.56 3.20 -5.64
CA LEU A 77 8.94 4.60 -5.43
C LEU A 77 9.76 5.13 -6.59
N LYS A 78 10.69 4.33 -7.14
CA LYS A 78 11.46 4.73 -8.32
C LYS A 78 10.55 4.97 -9.54
N ALA A 79 9.61 4.08 -9.80
CA ALA A 79 8.66 4.23 -10.90
C ALA A 79 7.68 5.40 -10.65
N ALA A 80 7.17 5.55 -9.42
CA ALA A 80 6.28 6.64 -9.06
C ALA A 80 6.93 8.01 -9.15
N ALA A 81 8.22 8.13 -8.78
CA ALA A 81 8.98 9.36 -8.93
C ALA A 81 9.09 9.80 -10.39
N ALA A 82 9.30 8.85 -11.31
CA ALA A 82 9.32 9.15 -12.75
C ALA A 82 7.94 9.64 -13.24
N VAL A 83 6.85 8.97 -12.84
CA VAL A 83 5.49 9.41 -13.17
C VAL A 83 5.17 10.78 -12.60
N TYR A 84 5.59 11.04 -11.35
CA TYR A 84 5.37 12.33 -10.68
C TYR A 84 6.11 13.46 -11.37
N ALA A 85 7.36 13.24 -11.78
CA ALA A 85 8.17 14.23 -12.49
C ALA A 85 7.56 14.68 -13.83
N ASP A 86 6.85 13.77 -14.53
CA ASP A 86 6.11 14.11 -15.76
C ASP A 86 4.93 15.06 -15.47
N ILE A 87 4.32 14.95 -14.27
CA ILE A 87 3.19 15.79 -13.86
C ILE A 87 3.65 17.12 -13.26
N ALA A 88 4.64 17.08 -12.38
CA ALA A 88 5.15 18.19 -11.59
C ALA A 88 6.69 18.24 -11.63
N PRO A 89 7.30 18.71 -12.74
CA PRO A 89 8.75 18.63 -12.99
C PRO A 89 9.61 19.47 -12.02
N HIS A 90 9.00 20.33 -11.22
CA HIS A 90 9.70 21.18 -10.25
C HIS A 90 9.70 20.62 -8.83
N GLU A 91 9.09 19.47 -8.61
CA GLU A 91 8.97 18.79 -7.32
C GLU A 91 9.55 17.39 -7.41
N VAL A 92 10.22 16.95 -6.36
CA VAL A 92 10.84 15.61 -6.30
C VAL A 92 10.06 14.71 -5.36
N LEU A 93 9.38 13.70 -5.93
CA LEU A 93 8.76 12.64 -5.16
C LEU A 93 9.81 11.61 -4.75
N SER A 94 9.86 11.31 -3.48
CA SER A 94 10.62 10.20 -2.90
C SER A 94 9.83 9.53 -1.80
N GLY A 95 10.42 8.55 -1.11
CA GLY A 95 9.76 7.92 0.02
C GLY A 95 10.64 6.95 0.76
N VAL A 96 10.19 6.57 1.95
CA VAL A 96 10.89 5.65 2.83
C VAL A 96 9.92 4.58 3.33
N TYR A 97 10.29 3.33 3.16
CA TYR A 97 9.60 2.22 3.82
C TYR A 97 10.05 2.15 5.27
N LYS A 98 9.12 2.39 6.19
CA LYS A 98 9.33 2.40 7.63
C LYS A 98 8.87 1.09 8.23
N THR A 99 9.74 0.47 9.01
CA THR A 99 9.41 -0.72 9.80
C THR A 99 9.38 -0.38 11.28
N VAL A 100 9.18 -1.38 12.15
CA VAL A 100 9.38 -1.22 13.59
C VAL A 100 10.83 -0.78 13.87
N SER A 101 11.01 0.06 14.89
CA SER A 101 12.29 0.73 15.20
C SER A 101 13.47 -0.20 15.43
N SER A 102 13.22 -1.46 15.74
CA SER A 102 14.27 -2.48 15.95
C SER A 102 14.88 -3.02 14.66
N VAL A 103 14.19 -2.89 13.51
CA VAL A 103 14.73 -3.31 12.23
C VAL A 103 15.54 -2.17 11.64
N THR A 104 16.86 -2.28 11.73
CA THR A 104 17.80 -1.22 11.33
C THR A 104 17.98 -1.12 9.82
N ASP A 105 17.91 -2.26 9.10
CA ASP A 105 17.97 -2.34 7.64
C ASP A 105 16.94 -3.36 7.13
N PRO A 106 15.84 -2.89 6.49
CA PRO A 106 14.83 -3.78 5.94
C PRO A 106 15.29 -4.55 4.69
N PHE A 107 16.48 -4.24 4.14
CA PHE A 107 17.11 -4.97 3.03
C PHE A 107 18.09 -6.05 3.49
N ALA A 108 18.38 -6.14 4.79
CA ALA A 108 19.22 -7.20 5.36
C ALA A 108 18.67 -8.60 5.03
N ASP A 109 19.44 -9.63 5.30
CA ASP A 109 18.98 -11.00 5.17
C ASP A 109 17.85 -11.31 6.16
N ALA A 110 17.00 -12.29 5.82
CA ALA A 110 15.81 -12.59 6.61
C ALA A 110 16.15 -13.02 8.05
N ARG A 111 17.29 -13.68 8.28
CA ARG A 111 17.70 -14.13 9.61
C ARG A 111 18.10 -12.95 10.52
N THR A 112 18.76 -11.95 9.95
CA THR A 112 19.10 -10.72 10.66
C THR A 112 17.86 -9.97 11.07
N ILE A 113 16.89 -9.80 10.17
CA ILE A 113 15.62 -9.14 10.48
C ILE A 113 14.81 -9.94 11.50
N GLU A 114 14.74 -11.27 11.34
CA GLU A 114 14.06 -12.17 12.29
C GLU A 114 14.62 -12.03 13.70
N LYS A 115 15.96 -12.05 13.85
CA LYS A 115 16.61 -11.84 15.13
C LYS A 115 16.23 -10.51 15.76
N GLN A 116 16.28 -9.42 14.98
CA GLN A 116 15.90 -8.09 15.47
C GLN A 116 14.42 -8.02 15.91
N LEU A 117 13.52 -8.70 15.19
CA LEU A 117 12.11 -8.80 15.59
C LEU A 117 11.93 -9.63 16.87
N ILE A 118 12.67 -10.73 17.02
CA ILE A 118 12.65 -11.56 18.23
C ILE A 118 13.12 -10.72 19.42
N ASP A 119 14.29 -10.09 19.32
CA ASP A 119 14.84 -9.27 20.39
C ASP A 119 13.84 -8.15 20.80
N HIS A 120 13.20 -7.52 19.82
CA HIS A 120 12.21 -6.47 20.09
C HIS A 120 10.95 -7.03 20.78
N VAL A 121 10.38 -8.13 20.30
CA VAL A 121 9.15 -8.67 20.87
C VAL A 121 9.37 -9.18 22.30
N PHE A 122 10.53 -9.77 22.59
CA PHE A 122 10.84 -10.24 23.95
C PHE A 122 11.08 -9.07 24.91
N SER A 123 11.79 -8.02 24.49
CA SER A 123 11.98 -6.82 25.30
C SER A 123 10.68 -6.06 25.58
N HIS A 124 9.65 -6.21 24.72
CA HIS A 124 8.36 -5.55 24.86
C HIS A 124 7.23 -6.48 25.36
N LYS A 125 7.54 -7.67 25.86
CA LYS A 125 6.55 -8.65 26.33
C LYS A 125 5.56 -8.06 27.34
N THR A 126 6.06 -7.40 28.36
CA THR A 126 5.22 -6.77 29.39
C THR A 126 4.32 -5.67 28.81
N ALA A 127 4.87 -4.89 27.87
CA ALA A 127 4.10 -3.83 27.19
C ALA A 127 3.01 -4.42 26.26
N GLU A 128 3.30 -5.53 25.54
CA GLU A 128 2.30 -6.23 24.74
C GLU A 128 1.14 -6.77 25.59
N ILE A 129 1.46 -7.36 26.74
CA ILE A 129 0.45 -7.89 27.68
C ILE A 129 -0.41 -6.74 28.21
N ALA A 130 0.22 -5.64 28.68
CA ALA A 130 -0.49 -4.48 29.19
C ALA A 130 -1.36 -3.79 28.11
N ALA A 131 -0.85 -3.68 26.87
CA ALA A 131 -1.57 -3.09 25.75
C ALA A 131 -2.61 -4.04 25.12
N LYS A 132 -2.64 -5.32 25.48
CA LYS A 132 -3.48 -6.38 24.90
C LYS A 132 -3.37 -6.44 23.37
N SER A 133 -2.19 -6.10 22.83
CA SER A 133 -1.94 -6.00 21.38
C SER A 133 -0.50 -6.30 21.00
N CYS A 134 -0.30 -6.80 19.78
CA CYS A 134 1.04 -7.02 19.25
C CYS A 134 1.71 -5.70 18.91
N LEU A 135 2.94 -5.50 19.39
CA LEU A 135 3.72 -4.27 19.19
C LEU A 135 4.82 -4.40 18.15
N SER A 136 5.19 -5.63 17.78
CA SER A 136 6.31 -5.93 16.87
C SER A 136 5.83 -6.63 15.61
N GLY A 137 6.34 -6.21 14.44
CA GLY A 137 6.12 -6.91 13.18
C GLY A 137 5.54 -6.06 12.05
N PRO A 138 5.42 -6.63 10.84
CA PRO A 138 5.08 -5.92 9.60
C PRO A 138 3.67 -5.29 9.56
N HIS A 139 2.81 -5.57 10.53
CA HIS A 139 1.52 -4.87 10.68
C HIS A 139 1.67 -3.43 11.22
N LYS A 140 2.88 -3.05 11.63
CA LYS A 140 3.25 -1.68 12.04
C LYS A 140 4.00 -0.92 10.95
N ASP A 141 4.31 -1.59 9.83
CA ASP A 141 5.05 -0.94 8.75
C ASP A 141 4.20 0.13 8.06
N ASP A 142 4.90 1.11 7.50
CA ASP A 142 4.31 2.22 6.76
C ASP A 142 5.20 2.62 5.58
N LEU A 143 4.62 3.28 4.59
CA LEU A 143 5.31 3.91 3.47
C LEU A 143 5.14 5.41 3.55
N GLU A 144 6.18 6.10 4.00
CA GLU A 144 6.18 7.55 4.03
C GLU A 144 6.59 8.12 2.69
N LEU A 145 5.71 8.95 2.12
CA LEU A 145 6.00 9.71 0.89
C LEU A 145 6.55 11.08 1.25
N LEU A 146 7.58 11.48 0.52
CA LEU A 146 8.26 12.75 0.71
C LEU A 146 8.22 13.56 -0.60
N LEU A 147 7.88 14.84 -0.48
CA LEU A 147 8.03 15.84 -1.54
C LEU A 147 9.13 16.82 -1.13
N ASP A 148 10.14 16.95 -1.97
CA ASP A 148 11.32 17.78 -1.68
C ASP A 148 11.91 17.51 -0.29
N GLY A 149 11.90 16.22 0.12
CA GLY A 149 12.41 15.76 1.41
C GLY A 149 11.48 16.00 2.61
N ARG A 150 10.27 16.52 2.41
CA ARG A 150 9.27 16.76 3.46
C ARG A 150 8.12 15.76 3.35
N SER A 151 7.57 15.34 4.49
CA SER A 151 6.42 14.43 4.52
C SER A 151 5.24 15.00 3.72
N ALA A 152 4.82 14.27 2.68
CA ALA A 152 3.70 14.68 1.84
C ALA A 152 2.38 14.72 2.62
N SER A 153 2.20 13.83 3.60
CA SER A 153 0.99 13.78 4.43
C SER A 153 0.86 14.95 5.39
N SER A 154 2.01 15.49 5.88
CA SER A 154 2.01 16.55 6.89
C SER A 154 2.15 17.96 6.29
N PHE A 155 2.84 18.10 5.16
CA PHE A 155 3.20 19.38 4.56
C PHE A 155 2.70 19.56 3.13
N GLY A 156 2.25 18.51 2.47
CA GLY A 156 1.74 18.57 1.10
C GLY A 156 0.37 19.25 1.03
N SER A 157 0.14 20.01 -0.04
CA SER A 157 -1.21 20.46 -0.39
C SER A 157 -2.08 19.26 -0.79
N GLN A 158 -3.41 19.40 -0.74
CA GLN A 158 -4.33 18.33 -1.17
C GLN A 158 -4.03 17.87 -2.61
N GLY A 159 -3.75 18.81 -3.53
CA GLY A 159 -3.39 18.48 -4.90
C GLY A 159 -2.08 17.72 -5.04
N GLN A 160 -1.07 18.03 -4.22
CA GLN A 160 0.20 17.30 -4.17
C GLN A 160 0.00 15.87 -3.65
N VAL A 161 -0.73 15.70 -2.54
CA VAL A 161 -1.02 14.37 -1.97
C VAL A 161 -1.79 13.48 -2.96
N ARG A 162 -2.79 14.05 -3.66
CA ARG A 162 -3.53 13.35 -4.72
C ARG A 162 -2.62 12.94 -5.87
N THR A 163 -1.73 13.85 -6.29
CA THR A 163 -0.76 13.55 -7.36
C THR A 163 0.21 12.46 -6.94
N CYS A 164 0.68 12.44 -5.70
CA CYS A 164 1.50 11.35 -5.16
C CYS A 164 0.77 10.00 -5.23
N THR A 165 -0.49 9.97 -4.76
CA THR A 165 -1.30 8.74 -4.77
C THR A 165 -1.54 8.24 -6.19
N LEU A 166 -1.88 9.14 -7.11
CA LEU A 166 -2.07 8.82 -8.52
C LEU A 166 -0.78 8.28 -9.15
N SER A 167 0.36 8.93 -8.89
CA SER A 167 1.67 8.49 -9.40
C SER A 167 2.03 7.09 -8.91
N LEU A 168 1.75 6.76 -7.64
CA LEU A 168 1.91 5.41 -7.11
C LEU A 168 1.02 4.40 -7.84
N LYS A 169 -0.25 4.72 -8.08
CA LYS A 169 -1.18 3.82 -8.77
C LYS A 169 -0.82 3.58 -10.23
N LEU A 170 -0.40 4.62 -10.93
CA LEU A 170 0.08 4.48 -12.31
C LEU A 170 1.39 3.68 -12.36
N ALA A 171 2.32 3.95 -11.43
CA ALA A 171 3.56 3.19 -11.32
C ALA A 171 3.31 1.71 -10.98
N GLU A 172 2.39 1.43 -10.06
CA GLU A 172 1.99 0.06 -9.73
C GLU A 172 1.48 -0.69 -10.96
N ARG A 173 0.66 -0.02 -11.77
CA ARG A 173 0.12 -0.57 -13.02
C ARG A 173 1.22 -0.92 -14.04
N GLU A 174 2.22 -0.06 -14.20
CA GLU A 174 3.38 -0.33 -15.06
C GLU A 174 4.23 -1.49 -14.54
N LEU A 175 4.49 -1.55 -13.24
CA LEU A 175 5.21 -2.68 -12.64
C LEU A 175 4.48 -4.01 -12.84
N PHE A 176 3.15 -4.01 -12.84
CA PHE A 176 2.36 -5.19 -13.18
C PHE A 176 2.57 -5.61 -14.64
N PHE A 177 2.55 -4.65 -15.55
CA PHE A 177 2.76 -4.92 -16.96
C PHE A 177 4.17 -5.47 -17.22
N ASP A 178 5.18 -4.87 -16.60
CA ASP A 178 6.58 -5.33 -16.72
C ASP A 178 6.78 -6.79 -16.27
N GLU A 179 5.97 -7.23 -15.31
CA GLU A 179 6.10 -8.55 -14.71
C GLU A 179 5.20 -9.62 -15.35
N ASP A 180 3.98 -9.25 -15.71
CA ASP A 180 2.96 -10.20 -16.21
C ASP A 180 2.73 -10.10 -17.72
N GLY A 181 3.22 -9.03 -18.39
CA GLY A 181 2.99 -8.75 -19.81
C GLY A 181 1.58 -8.25 -20.12
N GLU A 182 0.73 -8.09 -19.11
CA GLU A 182 -0.66 -7.63 -19.24
C GLU A 182 -0.97 -6.53 -18.22
N TYR A 183 -1.69 -5.50 -18.65
CA TYR A 183 -2.14 -4.46 -17.75
C TYR A 183 -3.29 -4.96 -16.86
N PRO A 184 -3.23 -4.69 -15.56
CA PRO A 184 -4.39 -4.89 -14.69
C PRO A 184 -5.52 -3.93 -15.04
N VAL A 185 -6.76 -4.30 -14.74
CA VAL A 185 -7.91 -3.38 -14.84
C VAL A 185 -7.67 -2.21 -13.88
N LEU A 186 -7.68 -0.99 -14.42
CA LEU A 186 -7.55 0.24 -13.64
C LEU A 186 -8.93 0.80 -13.33
N LEU A 187 -9.21 1.03 -12.05
CA LEU A 187 -10.45 1.66 -11.58
C LEU A 187 -10.13 3.05 -11.05
N LEU A 188 -10.70 4.09 -11.65
CA LEU A 188 -10.58 5.48 -11.24
C LEU A 188 -11.97 6.00 -10.82
N ASP A 189 -12.24 6.00 -9.52
CA ASP A 189 -13.51 6.41 -8.96
C ASP A 189 -13.45 7.87 -8.53
N ASP A 190 -14.11 8.75 -9.30
CA ASP A 190 -14.19 10.21 -9.16
C ASP A 190 -12.81 10.94 -9.02
N VAL A 191 -11.73 10.27 -9.45
CA VAL A 191 -10.37 10.82 -9.31
C VAL A 191 -10.15 12.03 -10.22
N LEU A 192 -10.78 12.03 -11.40
CA LEU A 192 -10.54 13.08 -12.39
C LEU A 192 -11.17 14.41 -12.02
N SER A 193 -12.34 14.42 -11.36
CA SER A 193 -13.00 15.64 -10.89
C SER A 193 -12.17 16.44 -9.87
N GLU A 194 -11.27 15.76 -9.19
CA GLU A 194 -10.38 16.34 -8.17
C GLU A 194 -9.06 16.88 -8.73
N LEU A 195 -8.81 16.72 -10.04
CA LEU A 195 -7.59 17.11 -10.72
C LEU A 195 -7.81 18.36 -11.59
N ASP A 196 -6.79 19.22 -11.69
CA ASP A 196 -6.78 20.26 -12.69
C ASP A 196 -6.67 19.68 -14.12
N ARG A 197 -7.01 20.49 -15.13
CA ARG A 197 -7.05 20.07 -16.54
C ARG A 197 -5.74 19.43 -17.01
N ARG A 198 -4.57 19.97 -16.61
CA ARG A 198 -3.27 19.44 -17.03
C ARG A 198 -3.04 18.04 -16.50
N ARG A 199 -3.39 17.79 -15.24
CA ARG A 199 -3.30 16.47 -14.61
C ARG A 199 -4.32 15.48 -15.19
N GLN A 200 -5.55 15.93 -15.46
CA GLN A 200 -6.56 15.13 -16.17
C GLN A 200 -6.03 14.65 -17.52
N ASP A 201 -5.52 15.55 -18.34
CA ASP A 201 -5.00 15.25 -19.69
C ASP A 201 -3.78 14.30 -19.60
N PHE A 202 -2.91 14.49 -18.61
CA PHE A 202 -1.79 13.57 -18.37
C PHE A 202 -2.27 12.14 -18.08
N VAL A 203 -3.23 11.97 -17.15
CA VAL A 203 -3.80 10.66 -16.80
C VAL A 203 -4.43 10.00 -18.00
N LEU A 204 -5.32 10.70 -18.70
CA LEU A 204 -6.06 10.19 -19.86
C LEU A 204 -5.13 9.76 -20.99
N ASN A 205 -4.03 10.50 -21.23
CA ASN A 205 -3.03 10.12 -22.22
C ASN A 205 -2.22 8.88 -21.81
N ARG A 206 -1.99 8.65 -20.52
CA ARG A 206 -1.15 7.55 -20.03
C ARG A 206 -1.92 6.23 -19.88
N ILE A 207 -3.24 6.28 -19.76
CA ILE A 207 -4.09 5.07 -19.60
C ILE A 207 -4.63 4.50 -20.92
N SER A 208 -4.00 4.80 -22.02
CA SER A 208 -4.45 4.38 -23.37
C SER A 208 -4.36 2.87 -23.63
N ALA A 209 -3.59 2.12 -22.82
CA ALA A 209 -3.47 0.68 -22.93
C ALA A 209 -4.20 -0.05 -21.78
N GLY A 210 -4.66 -1.28 -22.04
CA GLY A 210 -5.39 -2.10 -21.05
C GLY A 210 -6.82 -1.62 -20.80
N GLN A 211 -7.52 -2.31 -19.91
CA GLN A 211 -8.90 -1.95 -19.54
C GLN A 211 -8.91 -0.94 -18.41
N VAL A 212 -9.68 0.14 -18.59
CA VAL A 212 -9.84 1.20 -17.60
C VAL A 212 -11.32 1.49 -17.41
N MET A 213 -11.76 1.65 -16.17
CA MET A 213 -13.08 2.12 -15.80
C MET A 213 -12.94 3.43 -15.03
N ILE A 214 -13.64 4.46 -15.47
CA ILE A 214 -13.59 5.79 -14.88
C ILE A 214 -15.00 6.18 -14.48
N THR A 215 -15.21 6.60 -13.26
CA THR A 215 -16.42 7.31 -12.85
C THR A 215 -16.13 8.80 -12.71
N CYS A 216 -17.04 9.65 -13.16
CA CYS A 216 -16.94 11.10 -13.01
C CYS A 216 -18.33 11.74 -13.03
N CYS A 217 -18.45 12.90 -12.42
CA CYS A 217 -19.68 13.68 -12.40
C CYS A 217 -19.65 14.86 -13.40
N GLU A 218 -18.55 15.06 -14.13
CA GLU A 218 -18.36 16.16 -15.09
C GLU A 218 -18.58 15.69 -16.52
N ASP A 219 -19.47 16.32 -17.24
CA ASP A 219 -19.81 15.96 -18.63
C ASP A 219 -18.65 16.15 -19.62
N GLY A 220 -17.74 17.09 -19.37
CA GLY A 220 -16.62 17.40 -20.27
C GLY A 220 -15.46 16.39 -20.27
N ILE A 221 -15.46 15.40 -19.39
CA ILE A 221 -14.39 14.38 -19.31
C ILE A 221 -14.57 13.34 -20.42
N SER A 222 -15.82 13.00 -20.76
CA SER A 222 -16.13 12.04 -21.82
C SER A 222 -15.63 12.50 -23.19
N GLU A 223 -15.65 13.80 -23.46
CA GLU A 223 -15.16 14.39 -24.72
C GLU A 223 -13.64 14.28 -24.89
N LYS A 224 -12.90 14.12 -23.80
CA LYS A 224 -11.44 13.96 -23.81
C LYS A 224 -10.98 12.52 -24.03
N LEU A 225 -11.89 11.57 -23.92
CA LEU A 225 -11.58 10.15 -24.13
C LEU A 225 -11.42 9.88 -25.63
N ARG A 226 -10.26 9.36 -26.03
CA ARG A 226 -9.96 9.04 -27.44
C ARG A 226 -10.64 7.76 -27.92
N ALA A 227 -11.01 6.87 -27.01
CA ALA A 227 -11.69 5.60 -27.27
C ALA A 227 -12.37 5.10 -26.01
N GLY A 228 -13.45 4.32 -26.18
CA GLY A 228 -14.18 3.71 -25.08
C GLY A 228 -15.68 3.89 -25.21
N ALA A 229 -16.42 3.27 -24.29
CA ALA A 229 -17.87 3.45 -24.17
C ALA A 229 -18.19 4.37 -23.00
N VAL A 230 -19.06 5.33 -23.19
CA VAL A 230 -19.57 6.23 -22.15
C VAL A 230 -20.96 5.74 -21.72
N PHE A 231 -21.15 5.61 -20.42
CA PHE A 231 -22.43 5.21 -19.84
C PHE A 231 -22.91 6.34 -18.92
N HIS A 232 -24.03 6.95 -19.27
CA HIS A 232 -24.68 7.91 -18.39
C HIS A 232 -25.60 7.19 -17.41
N ILE A 233 -25.44 7.45 -16.13
CA ILE A 233 -26.26 6.87 -15.07
C ILE A 233 -27.11 7.99 -14.46
N GLN A 234 -28.43 7.83 -14.51
CA GLN A 234 -29.38 8.77 -13.93
C GLN A 234 -30.40 7.99 -13.09
N ASN A 235 -30.61 8.37 -11.85
CA ASN A 235 -31.52 7.70 -10.90
C ASN A 235 -31.24 6.19 -10.74
N GLY A 236 -29.97 5.76 -10.85
CA GLY A 236 -29.58 4.34 -10.74
C GLY A 236 -29.78 3.51 -12.00
N GLU A 237 -30.24 4.11 -13.08
CA GLU A 237 -30.45 3.44 -14.36
C GLU A 237 -29.52 3.98 -15.44
N LYS A 238 -29.11 3.12 -16.37
CA LYS A 238 -28.36 3.53 -17.56
C LYS A 238 -29.30 4.30 -18.49
N SER A 239 -29.01 5.59 -18.72
CA SER A 239 -29.71 6.34 -19.75
C SER A 239 -29.26 5.89 -21.14
N ALA A 240 -30.17 5.95 -22.14
CA ALA A 240 -29.85 5.64 -23.52
C ALA A 240 -28.72 6.58 -24.02
N GLU A 241 -27.74 6.02 -24.73
CA GLU A 241 -26.69 6.81 -25.38
C GLU A 241 -27.34 7.78 -26.36
N THR A 242 -27.10 9.08 -26.15
CA THR A 242 -27.28 10.05 -27.24
C THR A 242 -25.95 10.10 -27.98
N HIS A 243 -25.93 9.56 -29.19
CA HIS A 243 -24.80 9.67 -30.13
C HIS A 243 -24.57 11.09 -30.56
#